data_2220c06ee85af99d246f020bc0f31cc4
#
_entry.id   2220c06ee85af99d246f020bc0f31cc4
#
_cell.length_a   1.000
_cell.length_b   1.000
_cell.length_c   1.000
_cell.angle_alpha   90.00
_cell.angle_beta   90.00
_cell.angle_gamma   90.00
#
_symmetry.space_group_name_H-M   'P 1'
#
loop_
_entity.id
_entity.type
_entity.pdbx_description
1 polymer ?
#
loop_
_entity_poly.entity_id
_entity_poly.type
_entity_poly.pdbx_seq_one_letter_code
_entity_poly.pdbx_strand_id
1 'polypeptide(L)'
;MFVLLAAPAQAQGLAGQAQIDAAGDLPVLFDARERLARPDVSEILRLRFLTTTDFPPFNFTDQTGRLAGFHIDLARALCAELGMETKCQIQALPYAQLQDALEAGQGDAVLAGVAVTAALRQRFVFSRPYMLLPARFIRHRETQLPGGDAAALFDRPVGVIAGTAHEMMLKAFFPDIKPVTFETRETLLAALKDRKVDAAFADALQLSFWTQSPAAANCCRLFDGPYLSEKFLGEGMTIMLGPQGGTLATALDSALAALSRNGRLEEIYLRYFPSGLY
;
A
#
# COMPACT_ATOMS: atom_id res chain seq x y z
N MET A 1 -0.22 11.45 -60.72
CA MET A 1 0.69 10.70 -59.83
C MET A 1 0.43 11.23 -58.41
N PHE A 2 -0.54 10.57 -57.71
CA PHE A 2 -0.93 10.94 -56.36
C PHE A 2 -0.08 10.13 -55.37
N VAL A 3 0.71 10.84 -54.56
CA VAL A 3 1.46 10.22 -53.46
C VAL A 3 0.58 10.26 -52.21
N LEU A 4 0.13 9.11 -51.76
CA LEU A 4 -0.54 8.91 -50.47
C LEU A 4 0.52 8.86 -49.38
N LEU A 5 0.57 9.87 -48.52
CA LEU A 5 1.33 9.88 -47.28
C LEU A 5 0.52 9.12 -46.22
N ALA A 6 1.00 7.95 -45.84
CA ALA A 6 0.49 7.20 -44.68
C ALA A 6 1.01 7.83 -43.38
N ALA A 7 0.11 8.25 -42.50
CA ALA A 7 0.44 8.69 -41.15
C ALA A 7 0.67 7.46 -40.26
N PRO A 8 1.65 7.47 -39.34
CA PRO A 8 1.86 6.40 -38.39
C PRO A 8 0.77 6.42 -37.30
N ALA A 9 0.12 5.28 -37.11
CA ALA A 9 -0.79 5.05 -36.00
C ALA A 9 0.01 5.00 -34.68
N GLN A 10 -0.21 5.99 -33.83
CA GLN A 10 0.29 5.98 -32.46
C GLN A 10 -0.58 4.98 -31.65
N ALA A 11 0.02 3.89 -31.23
CA ALA A 11 -0.56 2.99 -30.23
C ALA A 11 -0.55 3.71 -28.87
N GLN A 12 -1.70 4.26 -28.49
CA GLN A 12 -1.92 4.75 -27.12
C GLN A 12 -2.11 3.52 -26.22
N GLY A 13 -1.04 3.18 -25.49
CA GLY A 13 -1.11 2.24 -24.39
C GLY A 13 -1.94 2.84 -23.28
N LEU A 14 -3.09 2.23 -23.01
CA LEU A 14 -3.92 2.48 -21.82
C LEU A 14 -3.21 1.90 -20.58
N ALA A 15 -2.20 2.59 -20.09
CA ALA A 15 -1.80 2.49 -18.71
C ALA A 15 -2.72 3.44 -17.93
N GLY A 16 -3.67 2.89 -17.19
CA GLY A 16 -4.48 3.65 -16.24
C GLY A 16 -3.55 4.25 -15.20
N GLN A 17 -3.15 5.51 -15.38
CA GLN A 17 -2.48 6.29 -14.35
C GLN A 17 -3.53 6.63 -13.31
N ALA A 18 -3.40 6.09 -12.11
CA ALA A 18 -4.13 6.59 -10.95
C ALA A 18 -3.79 8.08 -10.82
N GLN A 19 -4.79 8.94 -10.93
CA GLN A 19 -4.64 10.37 -10.78
C GLN A 19 -4.30 10.64 -9.30
N ILE A 20 -3.08 11.13 -9.05
CA ILE A 20 -2.64 11.57 -7.72
C ILE A 20 -2.93 13.08 -7.69
N ASP A 21 -4.02 13.43 -7.01
CA ASP A 21 -4.34 14.82 -6.73
C ASP A 21 -3.61 15.25 -5.44
N ALA A 22 -2.92 16.37 -5.51
CA ALA A 22 -2.22 17.14 -4.47
C ALA A 22 -1.64 16.40 -3.25
N ALA A 23 -0.40 16.64 -2.94
CA ALA A 23 0.46 16.07 -1.90
C ALA A 23 -0.27 15.54 -0.64
N GLY A 24 -0.38 14.21 -0.53
CA GLY A 24 -0.81 13.54 0.69
C GLY A 24 -2.08 12.69 0.58
N ASP A 25 -2.84 12.83 -0.50
CA ASP A 25 -4.15 12.17 -0.63
C ASP A 25 -4.01 10.68 -0.99
N LEU A 26 -4.92 9.87 -0.43
CA LEU A 26 -5.00 8.46 -0.78
C LEU A 26 -5.39 8.32 -2.26
N PRO A 27 -4.67 7.52 -3.09
CA PRO A 27 -5.06 7.31 -4.48
C PRO A 27 -6.48 6.80 -4.59
N VAL A 28 -7.24 7.36 -5.52
CA VAL A 28 -8.58 6.86 -5.82
C VAL A 28 -8.47 5.51 -6.52
N LEU A 29 -8.70 4.43 -5.77
CA LEU A 29 -8.63 3.06 -6.28
C LEU A 29 -9.97 2.56 -6.84
N PHE A 30 -11.05 3.34 -6.64
CA PHE A 30 -12.40 3.02 -7.08
C PHE A 30 -12.91 4.13 -7.99
N ASP A 31 -13.22 3.79 -9.24
CA ASP A 31 -13.84 4.77 -10.15
C ASP A 31 -15.19 5.22 -9.57
N ALA A 32 -15.38 6.54 -9.44
CA ALA A 32 -16.61 7.12 -8.93
C ALA A 32 -17.84 6.78 -9.79
N ARG A 33 -17.63 6.44 -11.06
CA ARG A 33 -18.68 6.04 -12.03
C ARG A 33 -18.96 4.56 -12.02
N GLU A 34 -18.08 3.74 -11.46
CA GLU A 34 -18.23 2.29 -11.41
C GLU A 34 -19.36 1.91 -10.46
N ARG A 35 -20.28 1.09 -10.96
CA ARG A 35 -21.38 0.53 -10.18
C ARG A 35 -21.03 -0.90 -9.77
N LEU A 36 -20.47 -1.05 -8.58
CA LEU A 36 -20.22 -2.36 -8.02
C LEU A 36 -21.52 -3.01 -7.56
N ALA A 37 -21.62 -4.32 -7.75
CA ALA A 37 -22.72 -5.10 -7.18
C ALA A 37 -22.69 -4.98 -5.65
N ARG A 38 -23.87 -4.80 -5.03
CA ARG A 38 -24.04 -4.77 -3.59
C ARG A 38 -24.88 -5.97 -3.15
N PRO A 39 -24.27 -7.14 -2.95
CA PRO A 39 -24.98 -8.32 -2.51
C PRO A 39 -25.62 -8.07 -1.15
N ASP A 40 -26.78 -8.70 -0.93
CA ASP A 40 -27.40 -8.74 0.40
C ASP A 40 -26.58 -9.65 1.31
N VAL A 41 -26.12 -9.11 2.42
CA VAL A 41 -25.39 -9.82 3.48
C VAL A 41 -26.17 -9.90 4.79
N SER A 42 -27.45 -9.53 4.79
CA SER A 42 -28.29 -9.47 5.98
C SER A 42 -28.44 -10.83 6.68
N GLU A 43 -28.39 -11.93 5.91
CA GLU A 43 -28.45 -13.28 6.42
C GLU A 43 -27.17 -13.77 7.12
N ILE A 44 -26.04 -13.05 6.92
CA ILE A 44 -24.81 -13.35 7.64
C ILE A 44 -25.04 -13.06 9.12
N LEU A 45 -25.00 -14.12 9.93
CA LEU A 45 -25.24 -14.02 11.38
C LEU A 45 -24.08 -13.34 12.11
N ARG A 46 -22.87 -13.48 11.58
CA ARG A 46 -21.64 -12.98 12.19
C ARG A 46 -20.57 -12.79 11.11
N LEU A 47 -19.89 -11.65 11.11
CA LEU A 47 -18.73 -11.35 10.28
C LEU A 47 -17.49 -11.23 11.17
N ARG A 48 -16.52 -12.12 11.00
CA ARG A 48 -15.30 -12.20 11.80
C ARG A 48 -14.09 -11.80 10.99
N PHE A 49 -13.50 -10.66 11.33
CA PHE A 49 -12.21 -10.26 10.80
C PHE A 49 -11.08 -10.84 11.65
N LEU A 50 -10.14 -11.54 11.01
CA LEU A 50 -8.88 -11.95 11.60
C LEU A 50 -7.80 -10.92 11.27
N THR A 51 -6.96 -10.61 12.26
CA THR A 51 -5.86 -9.64 12.13
C THR A 51 -4.68 -10.07 13.00
N THR A 52 -3.64 -9.23 13.10
CA THR A 52 -2.49 -9.41 13.99
C THR A 52 -2.38 -8.25 14.99
N THR A 53 -1.35 -8.24 15.83
CA THR A 53 -1.05 -7.14 16.77
C THR A 53 0.36 -6.58 16.59
N ASP A 54 1.09 -7.01 15.56
CA ASP A 54 2.51 -6.77 15.36
C ASP A 54 2.85 -6.00 14.08
N PHE A 55 1.86 -5.29 13.53
CA PHE A 55 2.01 -4.54 12.28
C PHE A 55 1.54 -3.08 12.42
N PRO A 56 2.17 -2.26 13.29
CA PRO A 56 1.82 -0.85 13.41
C PRO A 56 2.22 -0.07 12.13
N PRO A 57 1.44 0.95 11.73
CA PRO A 57 0.23 1.47 12.37
C PRO A 57 -1.05 0.79 11.88
N PHE A 58 -0.95 -0.33 11.15
CA PHE A 58 -2.11 -1.03 10.59
C PHE A 58 -2.88 -1.79 11.64
N ASN A 59 -2.21 -2.61 12.43
CA ASN A 59 -2.82 -3.38 13.54
C ASN A 59 -1.80 -3.54 14.68
N PHE A 60 -2.21 -3.12 15.84
CA PHE A 60 -1.40 -3.17 17.06
C PHE A 60 -2.29 -3.16 18.30
N THR A 61 -1.69 -3.36 19.45
CA THR A 61 -2.35 -3.20 20.74
C THR A 61 -2.00 -1.84 21.32
N ASP A 62 -3.00 -1.03 21.65
CA ASP A 62 -2.81 0.28 22.27
C ASP A 62 -2.35 0.15 23.74
N GLN A 63 -2.07 1.28 24.38
CA GLN A 63 -1.61 1.34 25.78
C GLN A 63 -2.64 0.78 26.79
N THR A 64 -3.90 0.63 26.36
CA THR A 64 -4.98 0.05 27.19
C THR A 64 -5.19 -1.45 26.92
N GLY A 65 -4.37 -2.06 26.05
CA GLY A 65 -4.48 -3.45 25.68
C GLY A 65 -5.56 -3.75 24.63
N ARG A 66 -6.14 -2.72 24.00
CA ARG A 66 -7.18 -2.88 22.96
C ARG A 66 -6.58 -2.89 21.56
N LEU A 67 -7.22 -3.64 20.67
CA LEU A 67 -6.89 -3.63 19.25
C LEU A 67 -7.15 -2.23 18.65
N ALA A 68 -6.14 -1.69 18.00
CA ALA A 68 -6.13 -0.39 17.33
C ALA A 68 -5.35 -0.47 16.01
N GLY A 69 -5.48 0.54 15.17
CA GLY A 69 -4.76 0.67 13.91
C GLY A 69 -5.68 0.88 12.72
N PHE A 70 -5.06 1.21 11.59
CA PHE A 70 -5.77 1.48 10.33
C PHE A 70 -6.71 0.34 9.94
N HIS A 71 -6.26 -0.92 10.00
CA HIS A 71 -7.08 -2.07 9.64
C HIS A 71 -8.25 -2.28 10.61
N ILE A 72 -8.07 -1.94 11.88
CA ILE A 72 -9.13 -2.08 12.90
C ILE A 72 -10.24 -1.06 12.63
N ASP A 73 -9.86 0.19 12.34
CA ASP A 73 -10.82 1.23 12.02
C ASP A 73 -11.49 1.00 10.65
N LEU A 74 -10.74 0.48 9.67
CA LEU A 74 -11.28 0.08 8.37
C LEU A 74 -12.29 -1.06 8.52
N ALA A 75 -11.98 -2.12 9.28
CA ALA A 75 -12.92 -3.22 9.54
C ALA A 75 -14.23 -2.71 10.17
N ARG A 76 -14.13 -1.83 11.17
CA ARG A 76 -15.32 -1.19 11.80
C ARG A 76 -16.13 -0.38 10.81
N ALA A 77 -15.46 0.41 9.95
CA ALA A 77 -16.13 1.21 8.93
C ALA A 77 -16.82 0.34 7.87
N LEU A 78 -16.19 -0.77 7.45
CA LEU A 78 -16.80 -1.75 6.55
C LEU A 78 -18.03 -2.39 7.17
N CYS A 79 -17.98 -2.75 8.45
CA CYS A 79 -19.13 -3.30 9.16
C CYS A 79 -20.29 -2.32 9.24
N ALA A 80 -20.00 -1.03 9.48
CA ALA A 80 -21.01 0.04 9.49
C ALA A 80 -21.64 0.22 8.10
N GLU A 81 -20.83 0.28 7.05
CA GLU A 81 -21.31 0.43 5.67
C GLU A 81 -22.17 -0.75 5.21
N LEU A 82 -21.90 -1.95 5.72
CA LEU A 82 -22.68 -3.16 5.46
C LEU A 82 -23.90 -3.31 6.40
N GLY A 83 -24.11 -2.40 7.38
CA GLY A 83 -25.18 -2.51 8.39
C GLY A 83 -24.99 -3.68 9.35
N MET A 84 -23.74 -4.05 9.63
CA MET A 84 -23.38 -5.26 10.39
C MET A 84 -22.64 -4.95 11.71
N GLU A 85 -22.67 -3.73 12.24
CA GLU A 85 -21.87 -3.33 13.42
C GLU A 85 -22.04 -4.27 14.62
N THR A 86 -23.28 -4.69 14.88
CA THR A 86 -23.60 -5.59 16.02
C THR A 86 -23.22 -7.04 15.77
N LYS A 87 -23.00 -7.42 14.52
CA LYS A 87 -22.62 -8.77 14.10
C LYS A 87 -21.12 -8.91 13.83
N CYS A 88 -20.37 -7.81 13.89
CA CYS A 88 -18.98 -7.75 13.52
C CYS A 88 -18.06 -8.05 14.70
N GLN A 89 -17.05 -8.87 14.46
CA GLN A 89 -16.03 -9.23 15.44
C GLN A 89 -14.65 -9.09 14.82
N ILE A 90 -13.69 -8.62 15.60
CA ILE A 90 -12.28 -8.53 15.18
C ILE A 90 -11.46 -9.33 16.18
N GLN A 91 -10.72 -10.31 15.68
CA GLN A 91 -9.90 -11.22 16.48
C GLN A 91 -8.46 -11.17 15.99
N ALA A 92 -7.52 -11.01 16.92
CA ALA A 92 -6.10 -11.09 16.61
C ALA A 92 -5.58 -12.52 16.80
N LEU A 93 -4.75 -12.95 15.83
CA LEU A 93 -4.00 -14.19 15.84
C LEU A 93 -2.55 -13.93 15.39
N PRO A 94 -1.59 -14.81 15.72
CA PRO A 94 -0.28 -14.77 15.08
C PRO A 94 -0.39 -14.86 13.55
N TYR A 95 0.43 -14.09 12.84
CA TYR A 95 0.37 -14.03 11.37
C TYR A 95 0.41 -15.39 10.69
N ALA A 96 1.27 -16.30 11.19
CA ALA A 96 1.42 -17.66 10.66
C ALA A 96 0.14 -18.51 10.78
N GLN A 97 -0.79 -18.17 11.66
CA GLN A 97 -2.02 -18.92 11.88
C GLN A 97 -3.22 -18.40 11.08
N LEU A 98 -3.10 -17.22 10.44
CA LEU A 98 -4.24 -16.55 9.79
C LEU A 98 -4.83 -17.38 8.65
N GLN A 99 -4.00 -18.00 7.80
CA GLN A 99 -4.46 -18.80 6.67
C GLN A 99 -5.20 -20.06 7.14
N ASP A 100 -4.60 -20.81 8.06
CA ASP A 100 -5.20 -22.05 8.61
C ASP A 100 -6.50 -21.76 9.36
N ALA A 101 -6.54 -20.67 10.13
CA ALA A 101 -7.74 -20.24 10.84
C ALA A 101 -8.86 -19.83 9.86
N LEU A 102 -8.53 -19.18 8.76
CA LEU A 102 -9.49 -18.82 7.72
C LEU A 102 -10.05 -20.07 7.01
N GLU A 103 -9.19 -21.03 6.65
CA GLU A 103 -9.59 -22.31 6.04
C GLU A 103 -10.43 -23.17 7.00
N ALA A 104 -10.12 -23.15 8.29
CA ALA A 104 -10.87 -23.83 9.33
C ALA A 104 -12.22 -23.14 9.68
N GLY A 105 -12.56 -22.03 9.00
CA GLY A 105 -13.78 -21.28 9.24
C GLY A 105 -13.83 -20.60 10.62
N GLN A 106 -12.67 -20.33 11.24
CA GLN A 106 -12.59 -19.58 12.50
C GLN A 106 -12.77 -18.08 12.29
N GLY A 107 -12.55 -17.58 11.05
CA GLY A 107 -12.83 -16.24 10.58
C GLY A 107 -13.43 -16.26 9.18
N ASP A 108 -13.92 -15.11 8.74
CA ASP A 108 -14.56 -14.93 7.43
C ASP A 108 -13.70 -14.09 6.50
N ALA A 109 -12.88 -13.20 7.06
CA ALA A 109 -11.98 -12.30 6.34
C ALA A 109 -10.70 -12.03 7.13
N VAL A 110 -9.56 -11.88 6.46
CA VAL A 110 -8.27 -11.49 7.03
C VAL A 110 -7.90 -10.09 6.57
N LEU A 111 -7.64 -9.21 7.52
CA LEU A 111 -7.20 -7.83 7.30
C LEU A 111 -5.90 -7.60 8.08
N ALA A 112 -4.78 -8.03 7.49
CA ALA A 112 -3.46 -8.09 8.12
C ALA A 112 -2.28 -7.82 7.16
N GLY A 113 -2.54 -7.21 6.00
CA GLY A 113 -1.49 -6.93 5.02
C GLY A 113 -0.93 -8.18 4.33
N VAL A 114 -1.75 -9.19 4.11
CA VAL A 114 -1.32 -10.40 3.40
C VAL A 114 -1.03 -10.04 1.94
N ALA A 115 0.18 -10.35 1.49
CA ALA A 115 0.58 -10.15 0.11
C ALA A 115 -0.17 -11.12 -0.83
N VAL A 116 -0.76 -10.60 -1.89
CA VAL A 116 -1.43 -11.41 -2.90
C VAL A 116 -0.38 -12.13 -3.75
N THR A 117 -0.46 -13.46 -3.79
CA THR A 117 0.40 -14.30 -4.63
C THR A 117 -0.44 -15.25 -5.47
N ALA A 118 0.11 -15.74 -6.58
CA ALA A 118 -0.56 -16.73 -7.42
C ALA A 118 -0.95 -18.00 -6.65
N ALA A 119 -0.11 -18.45 -5.70
CA ALA A 119 -0.39 -19.60 -4.85
C ALA A 119 -1.58 -19.34 -3.90
N LEU A 120 -1.64 -18.15 -3.30
CA LEU A 120 -2.76 -17.79 -2.41
C LEU A 120 -4.06 -17.59 -3.19
N ARG A 121 -4.02 -17.05 -4.41
CA ARG A 121 -5.21 -16.92 -5.27
C ARG A 121 -5.82 -18.27 -5.69
N GLN A 122 -5.08 -19.37 -5.63
CA GLN A 122 -5.62 -20.73 -5.85
C GLN A 122 -6.43 -21.25 -4.67
N ARG A 123 -6.20 -20.72 -3.47
CA ARG A 123 -6.82 -21.18 -2.21
C ARG A 123 -7.84 -20.20 -1.64
N PHE A 124 -7.65 -18.91 -1.89
CA PHE A 124 -8.39 -17.82 -1.25
C PHE A 124 -8.95 -16.84 -2.28
N VAL A 125 -10.01 -16.16 -1.89
CA VAL A 125 -10.56 -15.01 -2.61
C VAL A 125 -9.98 -13.73 -2.01
N PHE A 126 -9.80 -12.71 -2.84
CA PHE A 126 -9.30 -11.41 -2.40
C PHE A 126 -10.25 -10.30 -2.84
N SER A 127 -10.44 -9.31 -1.98
CA SER A 127 -11.07 -8.05 -2.36
C SER A 127 -10.21 -7.30 -3.37
N ARG A 128 -10.75 -6.23 -3.94
CA ARG A 128 -9.94 -5.20 -4.59
C ARG A 128 -8.99 -4.56 -3.57
N PRO A 129 -7.87 -3.99 -4.02
CA PRO A 129 -6.97 -3.28 -3.13
C PRO A 129 -7.66 -2.03 -2.55
N TYR A 130 -7.44 -1.79 -1.26
CA TYR A 130 -7.90 -0.58 -0.56
C TYR A 130 -6.77 0.42 -0.30
N MET A 131 -5.53 0.00 -0.49
CA MET A 131 -4.33 0.83 -0.35
C MET A 131 -3.19 0.27 -1.20
N LEU A 132 -2.45 1.14 -1.87
CA LEU A 132 -1.19 0.80 -2.52
C LEU A 132 -0.03 1.22 -1.63
N LEU A 133 1.07 0.48 -1.65
CA LEU A 133 2.29 0.86 -0.95
C LEU A 133 3.31 1.37 -1.98
N PRO A 134 3.54 2.68 -2.05
CA PRO A 134 4.46 3.25 -3.02
C PRO A 134 5.91 3.09 -2.58
N ALA A 135 6.81 3.11 -3.55
CA ALA A 135 8.21 3.42 -3.32
C ALA A 135 8.43 4.94 -3.43
N ARG A 136 9.37 5.47 -2.65
CA ARG A 136 9.78 6.87 -2.74
C ARG A 136 11.29 7.01 -2.59
N PHE A 137 11.80 8.13 -3.09
CA PHE A 137 13.14 8.59 -2.74
C PHE A 137 13.12 9.35 -1.42
N ILE A 138 14.21 9.21 -0.68
CA ILE A 138 14.54 10.02 0.49
C ILE A 138 15.96 10.55 0.33
N ARG A 139 16.21 11.81 0.72
CA ARG A 139 17.54 12.41 0.69
C ARG A 139 17.93 13.05 2.01
N HIS A 140 19.22 13.19 2.24
CA HIS A 140 19.71 14.03 3.32
C HIS A 140 19.36 15.51 3.05
N ARG A 141 18.95 16.26 4.07
CA ARG A 141 18.51 17.67 3.93
C ARG A 141 19.60 18.58 3.36
N GLU A 142 20.85 18.30 3.69
CA GLU A 142 22.01 19.07 3.25
C GLU A 142 22.55 18.67 1.87
N THR A 143 22.11 17.53 1.30
CA THR A 143 22.53 17.13 -0.07
C THR A 143 21.97 18.13 -1.06
N GLN A 144 22.87 18.79 -1.79
CA GLN A 144 22.51 19.70 -2.88
C GLN A 144 22.24 18.92 -4.16
N LEU A 145 21.00 19.02 -4.67
CA LEU A 145 20.58 18.41 -5.93
C LEU A 145 20.23 19.51 -6.96
N PRO A 146 20.49 19.28 -8.24
CA PRO A 146 20.23 20.27 -9.30
C PRO A 146 18.75 20.45 -9.61
N GLY A 147 17.87 19.60 -9.08
CA GLY A 147 16.42 19.63 -9.31
C GLY A 147 15.62 19.05 -8.15
N GLY A 148 14.29 19.00 -8.34
CA GLY A 148 13.32 18.54 -7.36
C GLY A 148 12.77 17.13 -7.63
N ASP A 149 13.19 16.46 -8.67
CA ASP A 149 12.72 15.16 -9.14
C ASP A 149 13.85 14.13 -9.26
N ALA A 150 13.51 12.89 -9.64
CA ALA A 150 14.46 11.79 -9.76
C ALA A 150 15.56 12.04 -10.79
N ALA A 151 15.35 12.89 -11.79
CA ALA A 151 16.39 13.23 -12.77
C ALA A 151 17.59 13.93 -12.11
N ALA A 152 17.37 14.61 -11.00
CA ALA A 152 18.44 15.21 -10.20
C ALA A 152 19.38 14.18 -9.55
N LEU A 153 19.03 12.89 -9.57
CA LEU A 153 19.80 11.78 -9.05
C LEU A 153 20.55 10.98 -10.12
N PHE A 154 20.44 11.36 -11.40
CA PHE A 154 21.18 10.69 -12.47
C PHE A 154 22.69 10.81 -12.22
N ASP A 155 23.41 9.72 -12.49
CA ASP A 155 24.85 9.57 -12.21
C ASP A 155 25.26 9.67 -10.72
N ARG A 156 24.28 9.76 -9.80
CA ARG A 156 24.53 9.86 -8.35
C ARG A 156 24.36 8.53 -7.64
N PRO A 157 25.06 8.34 -6.51
CA PRO A 157 24.92 7.13 -5.69
C PRO A 157 23.56 7.15 -4.95
N VAL A 158 22.68 6.22 -5.29
CA VAL A 158 21.40 6.03 -4.62
C VAL A 158 21.37 4.68 -3.93
N GLY A 159 21.17 4.68 -2.63
CA GLY A 159 21.12 3.46 -1.81
C GLY A 159 19.81 2.69 -2.00
N VAL A 160 19.93 1.36 -2.02
CA VAL A 160 18.79 0.44 -2.09
C VAL A 160 19.15 -0.88 -1.41
N ILE A 161 18.16 -1.63 -0.90
CA ILE A 161 18.41 -2.93 -0.27
C ILE A 161 18.54 -4.01 -1.36
N ALA A 162 19.61 -4.77 -1.31
CA ALA A 162 19.94 -5.83 -2.27
C ALA A 162 18.84 -6.91 -2.33
N GLY A 163 18.54 -7.40 -3.54
CA GLY A 163 17.59 -8.50 -3.77
C GLY A 163 16.12 -8.13 -3.57
N THR A 164 15.80 -6.87 -3.33
CA THR A 164 14.41 -6.43 -3.11
C THR A 164 13.70 -6.01 -4.40
N ALA A 165 12.37 -5.98 -4.33
CA ALA A 165 11.54 -5.41 -5.38
C ALA A 165 11.90 -3.94 -5.67
N HIS A 166 12.31 -3.18 -4.66
CA HIS A 166 12.75 -1.80 -4.80
C HIS A 166 14.03 -1.67 -5.62
N GLU A 167 15.00 -2.59 -5.43
CA GLU A 167 16.19 -2.61 -6.28
C GLU A 167 15.85 -2.88 -7.74
N MET A 168 14.99 -3.88 -7.99
CA MET A 168 14.54 -4.20 -9.35
C MET A 168 13.80 -3.03 -10.00
N MET A 169 12.93 -2.37 -9.23
CA MET A 169 12.16 -1.21 -9.67
C MET A 169 13.08 -0.01 -9.95
N LEU A 170 14.04 0.29 -9.07
CA LEU A 170 15.02 1.36 -9.27
C LEU A 170 15.77 1.19 -10.59
N LYS A 171 16.31 -0.01 -10.83
CA LYS A 171 17.02 -0.33 -12.08
C LYS A 171 16.15 -0.25 -13.33
N ALA A 172 14.87 -0.63 -13.21
CA ALA A 172 13.95 -0.63 -14.35
C ALA A 172 13.43 0.76 -14.72
N PHE A 173 13.14 1.60 -13.72
CA PHE A 173 12.52 2.91 -13.92
C PHE A 173 13.55 4.04 -14.06
N PHE A 174 14.73 3.85 -13.48
CA PHE A 174 15.77 4.87 -13.41
C PHE A 174 17.15 4.29 -13.80
N PRO A 175 17.33 3.88 -15.07
CA PRO A 175 18.55 3.23 -15.53
C PRO A 175 19.80 4.11 -15.41
N ASP A 176 19.62 5.44 -15.41
CA ASP A 176 20.71 6.43 -15.29
C ASP A 176 21.12 6.72 -13.84
N ILE A 177 20.43 6.15 -12.85
CA ILE A 177 20.82 6.22 -11.44
C ILE A 177 21.86 5.15 -11.15
N LYS A 178 22.85 5.47 -10.30
CA LYS A 178 23.86 4.53 -9.82
C LYS A 178 23.42 3.85 -8.53
N PRO A 179 22.89 2.62 -8.56
CA PRO A 179 22.46 1.93 -7.35
C PRO A 179 23.66 1.50 -6.50
N VAL A 180 23.58 1.83 -5.21
CA VAL A 180 24.51 1.32 -4.17
C VAL A 180 23.69 0.38 -3.28
N THR A 181 24.03 -0.90 -3.28
CA THR A 181 23.27 -1.93 -2.56
C THR A 181 23.73 -2.08 -1.12
N PHE A 182 22.77 -2.29 -0.22
CA PHE A 182 22.98 -2.58 1.19
C PHE A 182 22.26 -3.88 1.57
N GLU A 183 22.76 -4.58 2.56
CA GLU A 183 22.16 -5.84 3.02
C GLU A 183 20.93 -5.60 3.90
N THR A 184 20.92 -4.53 4.69
CA THR A 184 19.84 -4.22 5.62
C THR A 184 19.38 -2.77 5.51
N ARG A 185 18.15 -2.53 5.96
CA ARG A 185 17.59 -1.18 6.04
C ARG A 185 18.40 -0.28 6.97
N GLU A 186 18.86 -0.82 8.07
CA GLU A 186 19.64 -0.10 9.08
C GLU A 186 20.95 0.43 8.47
N THR A 187 21.67 -0.38 7.73
CA THR A 187 22.92 0.02 7.05
C THR A 187 22.64 1.03 5.92
N LEU A 188 21.55 0.85 5.17
CA LEU A 188 21.11 1.80 4.14
C LEU A 188 20.82 3.19 4.75
N LEU A 189 20.00 3.23 5.79
CA LEU A 189 19.58 4.50 6.41
C LEU A 189 20.72 5.17 7.17
N ALA A 190 21.64 4.41 7.76
CA ALA A 190 22.88 4.95 8.34
C ALA A 190 23.76 5.57 7.25
N ALA A 191 23.94 4.90 6.11
CA ALA A 191 24.73 5.43 5.00
C ALA A 191 24.12 6.72 4.42
N LEU A 192 22.79 6.82 4.34
CA LEU A 192 22.10 8.04 3.94
C LEU A 192 22.35 9.17 4.95
N LYS A 193 22.20 8.90 6.25
CA LYS A 193 22.45 9.85 7.33
C LYS A 193 23.89 10.35 7.32
N ASP A 194 24.84 9.46 7.07
CA ASP A 194 26.28 9.77 6.98
C ASP A 194 26.66 10.41 5.63
N ARG A 195 25.71 10.59 4.72
CA ARG A 195 25.92 11.14 3.36
C ARG A 195 26.89 10.31 2.50
N LYS A 196 26.94 9.00 2.73
CA LYS A 196 27.69 8.04 1.88
C LYS A 196 26.95 7.74 0.57
N VAL A 197 25.66 8.02 0.55
CA VAL A 197 24.80 8.05 -0.62
C VAL A 197 24.01 9.37 -0.65
N ASP A 198 23.66 9.85 -1.83
CA ASP A 198 22.95 11.13 -2.00
C ASP A 198 21.46 11.00 -1.69
N ALA A 199 20.91 9.82 -1.98
CA ALA A 199 19.53 9.45 -1.71
C ALA A 199 19.41 7.96 -1.41
N ALA A 200 18.25 7.53 -0.95
CA ALA A 200 17.86 6.13 -0.89
C ALA A 200 16.48 5.93 -1.55
N PHE A 201 16.24 4.73 -2.07
CA PHE A 201 14.96 4.34 -2.67
C PHE A 201 14.41 3.13 -1.93
N ALA A 202 13.23 3.28 -1.32
CA ALA A 202 12.62 2.24 -0.51
C ALA A 202 11.10 2.45 -0.37
N ASP A 203 10.46 1.57 0.39
CA ASP A 203 9.05 1.65 0.76
C ASP A 203 8.73 2.97 1.47
N ALA A 204 7.75 3.71 0.95
CA ALA A 204 7.39 5.04 1.43
C ALA A 204 6.89 5.03 2.88
N LEU A 205 6.17 3.96 3.29
CA LEU A 205 5.67 3.80 4.64
C LEU A 205 6.84 3.71 5.64
N GLN A 206 7.81 2.84 5.36
CA GLN A 206 8.98 2.64 6.20
C GLN A 206 9.83 3.91 6.28
N LEU A 207 9.99 4.61 5.16
CA LEU A 207 10.72 5.88 5.11
C LEU A 207 10.01 6.98 5.92
N SER A 208 8.69 7.10 5.82
CA SER A 208 7.89 8.07 6.57
C SER A 208 8.03 7.87 8.08
N PHE A 209 7.95 6.63 8.57
CA PHE A 209 8.14 6.33 9.99
C PHE A 209 9.57 6.59 10.45
N TRP A 210 10.55 6.20 9.65
CA TRP A 210 11.93 6.43 10.01
C TRP A 210 12.25 7.92 10.12
N THR A 211 11.78 8.75 9.18
CA THR A 211 12.05 10.22 9.23
C THR A 211 11.52 10.89 10.48
N GLN A 212 10.47 10.34 11.09
CA GLN A 212 9.87 10.85 12.32
C GLN A 212 10.50 10.24 13.59
N SER A 213 11.35 9.24 13.44
CA SER A 213 11.98 8.54 14.56
C SER A 213 13.20 9.31 15.11
N PRO A 214 13.57 9.12 16.38
CA PRO A 214 14.81 9.65 16.94
C PRO A 214 16.05 9.16 16.17
N ALA A 215 16.02 7.98 15.54
CA ALA A 215 17.13 7.42 14.79
C ALA A 215 17.50 8.28 13.57
N ALA A 216 16.54 8.91 12.94
CA ALA A 216 16.78 9.82 11.82
C ALA A 216 17.46 11.13 12.28
N ALA A 217 17.29 11.54 13.53
CA ALA A 217 17.82 12.82 14.06
C ALA A 217 17.50 14.01 13.15
N ASN A 218 16.31 13.99 12.51
CA ASN A 218 15.84 15.00 11.55
C ASN A 218 16.80 15.25 10.36
N CYS A 219 17.67 14.28 10.01
CA CYS A 219 18.67 14.42 8.95
C CYS A 219 18.05 14.56 7.55
N CYS A 220 16.92 13.93 7.37
CA CYS A 220 16.49 13.50 6.04
C CYS A 220 15.03 13.89 5.78
N ARG A 221 14.63 13.89 4.51
CA ARG A 221 13.27 14.16 4.08
C ARG A 221 12.92 13.34 2.85
N LEU A 222 11.65 12.99 2.70
CA LEU A 222 11.16 12.44 1.45
C LEU A 222 11.50 13.41 0.32
N PHE A 223 11.85 12.83 -0.81
CA PHE A 223 12.22 13.57 -1.99
C PHE A 223 11.20 13.21 -3.08
N ASP A 224 11.46 12.75 -4.19
CA ASP A 224 10.55 12.50 -5.28
C ASP A 224 9.68 11.21 -5.11
N GLY A 225 8.62 11.08 -5.86
CA GLY A 225 7.59 10.03 -5.82
C GLY A 225 6.24 10.60 -5.37
N PRO A 226 5.22 9.77 -5.20
CA PRO A 226 5.25 8.31 -5.06
C PRO A 226 5.41 7.55 -6.38
N TYR A 227 6.07 6.40 -6.34
CA TYR A 227 6.19 5.49 -7.48
C TYR A 227 5.43 4.21 -7.20
N LEU A 228 4.46 3.90 -8.05
CA LEU A 228 3.62 2.72 -7.96
C LEU A 228 3.96 1.74 -9.09
N SER A 229 3.94 0.45 -8.79
CA SER A 229 4.12 -0.59 -9.79
C SER A 229 3.59 -1.93 -9.32
N GLU A 230 2.51 -2.39 -9.90
CA GLU A 230 1.97 -3.72 -9.61
C GLU A 230 3.01 -4.82 -9.90
N LYS A 231 3.79 -4.66 -10.97
CA LYS A 231 4.83 -5.63 -11.35
C LYS A 231 5.89 -5.85 -10.27
N PHE A 232 6.28 -4.80 -9.54
CA PHE A 232 7.35 -4.87 -8.55
C PHE A 232 6.84 -4.88 -7.13
N LEU A 233 5.81 -4.07 -6.81
CA LEU A 233 5.31 -3.84 -5.46
C LEU A 233 4.04 -4.63 -5.15
N GLY A 234 3.51 -5.38 -6.14
CA GLY A 234 2.29 -6.15 -6.00
C GLY A 234 1.02 -5.33 -6.17
N GLU A 235 -0.10 -6.00 -6.02
CA GLU A 235 -1.44 -5.45 -6.28
C GLU A 235 -1.90 -4.44 -5.19
N GLY A 236 -1.16 -4.29 -4.11
CA GLY A 236 -1.54 -3.48 -2.96
C GLY A 236 -2.12 -4.31 -1.81
N MET A 237 -2.67 -3.62 -0.82
CA MET A 237 -3.29 -4.23 0.35
C MET A 237 -4.74 -4.59 0.07
N THR A 238 -5.09 -5.84 0.32
CA THR A 238 -6.39 -6.46 0.06
C THR A 238 -6.91 -7.16 1.30
N ILE A 239 -8.20 -7.48 1.31
CA ILE A 239 -8.83 -8.35 2.29
C ILE A 239 -8.82 -9.78 1.74
N MET A 240 -8.23 -10.73 2.45
CA MET A 240 -8.23 -12.14 2.06
C MET A 240 -9.43 -12.85 2.70
N LEU A 241 -10.15 -13.64 1.90
CA LEU A 241 -11.34 -14.38 2.31
C LEU A 241 -11.18 -15.88 2.02
N GLY A 242 -11.93 -16.70 2.70
CA GLY A 242 -11.97 -18.14 2.43
C GLY A 242 -12.42 -18.45 1.00
N PRO A 243 -12.24 -19.69 0.50
CA PRO A 243 -12.51 -20.05 -0.89
C PRO A 243 -13.98 -19.85 -1.30
N GLN A 244 -14.92 -19.86 -0.36
CA GLN A 244 -16.34 -19.60 -0.59
C GLN A 244 -16.73 -18.12 -0.39
N GLY A 245 -15.77 -17.24 -0.14
CA GLY A 245 -15.98 -15.84 0.24
C GLY A 245 -16.35 -14.89 -0.91
N GLY A 246 -16.65 -15.36 -2.14
CA GLY A 246 -16.86 -14.51 -3.29
C GLY A 246 -17.97 -13.47 -3.14
N THR A 247 -19.10 -13.84 -2.56
CA THR A 247 -20.22 -12.91 -2.29
C THR A 247 -19.81 -11.86 -1.26
N LEU A 248 -19.13 -12.28 -0.19
CA LEU A 248 -18.62 -11.36 0.84
C LEU A 248 -17.53 -10.43 0.26
N ALA A 249 -16.63 -10.94 -0.58
CA ALA A 249 -15.64 -10.11 -1.26
C ALA A 249 -16.30 -9.01 -2.10
N THR A 250 -17.34 -9.35 -2.88
CA THR A 250 -18.10 -8.38 -3.68
C THR A 250 -18.80 -7.34 -2.79
N ALA A 251 -19.35 -7.76 -1.64
CA ALA A 251 -19.97 -6.84 -0.68
C ALA A 251 -18.93 -5.89 -0.06
N LEU A 252 -17.76 -6.42 0.33
CA LEU A 252 -16.65 -5.64 0.85
C LEU A 252 -16.10 -4.65 -0.18
N ASP A 253 -15.99 -5.04 -1.46
CA ASP A 253 -15.58 -4.14 -2.54
C ASP A 253 -16.56 -2.99 -2.73
N SER A 254 -17.87 -3.28 -2.67
CA SER A 254 -18.91 -2.24 -2.70
C SER A 254 -18.81 -1.29 -1.50
N ALA A 255 -18.54 -1.83 -0.30
CA ALA A 255 -18.36 -1.04 0.92
C ALA A 255 -17.08 -0.19 0.85
N LEU A 256 -15.96 -0.75 0.41
CA LEU A 256 -14.70 0.00 0.18
C LEU A 256 -14.92 1.17 -0.79
N ALA A 257 -15.61 0.92 -1.91
CA ALA A 257 -15.95 1.98 -2.87
C ALA A 257 -16.87 3.06 -2.27
N ALA A 258 -17.80 2.70 -1.40
CA ALA A 258 -18.65 3.66 -0.69
C ALA A 258 -17.83 4.51 0.30
N LEU A 259 -16.96 3.87 1.10
CA LEU A 259 -16.05 4.54 2.04
C LEU A 259 -15.06 5.47 1.34
N SER A 260 -14.59 5.10 0.13
CA SER A 260 -13.75 5.97 -0.71
C SER A 260 -14.52 7.19 -1.19
N ARG A 261 -15.73 6.99 -1.73
CA ARG A 261 -16.54 8.10 -2.27
C ARG A 261 -17.04 9.10 -1.21
N ASN A 262 -17.34 8.63 0.00
CA ASN A 262 -17.82 9.50 1.09
C ASN A 262 -16.69 10.11 1.94
N GLY A 263 -15.42 9.87 1.58
CA GLY A 263 -14.24 10.41 2.28
C GLY A 263 -13.86 9.68 3.57
N ARG A 264 -14.64 8.66 3.98
CA ARG A 264 -14.37 7.95 5.24
C ARG A 264 -13.09 7.16 5.23
N LEU A 265 -12.74 6.56 4.08
CA LEU A 265 -11.48 5.83 3.92
C LEU A 265 -10.29 6.77 4.07
N GLU A 266 -10.37 7.97 3.48
CA GLU A 266 -9.35 9.01 3.59
C GLU A 266 -9.22 9.54 5.04
N GLU A 267 -10.34 9.79 5.71
CA GLU A 267 -10.34 10.18 7.13
C GLU A 267 -9.59 9.17 8.01
N ILE A 268 -9.85 7.86 7.80
CA ILE A 268 -9.15 6.80 8.51
C ILE A 268 -7.68 6.81 8.13
N TYR A 269 -7.36 6.95 6.85
CA TYR A 269 -5.98 6.99 6.36
C TYR A 269 -5.18 8.13 7.00
N LEU A 270 -5.68 9.36 6.96
CA LEU A 270 -4.99 10.54 7.50
C LEU A 270 -4.78 10.47 9.02
N ARG A 271 -5.60 9.72 9.75
CA ARG A 271 -5.42 9.48 11.19
C ARG A 271 -4.12 8.72 11.49
N TYR A 272 -3.74 7.80 10.63
CA TYR A 272 -2.55 6.95 10.81
C TYR A 272 -1.35 7.39 9.97
N PHE A 273 -1.58 8.16 8.91
CA PHE A 273 -0.57 8.64 7.98
C PHE A 273 -0.69 10.16 7.77
N PRO A 274 -0.50 10.97 8.81
CA PRO A 274 -0.76 12.42 8.74
C PRO A 274 0.19 13.17 7.79
N SER A 275 1.34 12.59 7.46
CA SER A 275 2.29 13.14 6.48
C SER A 275 2.07 12.64 5.06
N GLY A 276 1.06 11.79 4.87
CA GLY A 276 0.83 11.08 3.61
C GLY A 276 1.92 10.06 3.25
N LEU A 277 1.58 9.14 2.35
CA LEU A 277 2.53 8.20 1.72
C LEU A 277 2.73 8.56 0.24
N TYR A 278 1.80 9.32 -0.30
CA TYR A 278 1.68 9.68 -1.71
C TYR A 278 2.11 11.12 -2.00
#